data_3cb163ba703f625da928a9774c48c5a3
#
_entry.id   3cb163ba703f625da928a9774c48c5a3
#
_cell.length_a   1.000
_cell.length_b   1.000
_cell.length_c   1.000
_cell.angle_alpha   90.00
_cell.angle_beta   90.00
_cell.angle_gamma   90.00
#
_symmetry.space_group_name_H-M   'P 1'
#
loop_
_entity.id
_entity.type
_entity.pdbx_description
1 polymer ?
#
loop_
_entity_poly.entity_id
_entity_poly.type
_entity_poly.pdbx_seq_one_letter_code
_entity_poly.pdbx_strand_id
1 'polypeptide(L)'
;MYIVLVYDISQTENGRKRWANIFKICKKYLSHIQNSVFEGELSKPQLMKLQKELEPYIDETLDSVILFKSRQEKWLDKEFLGRTEDRTDFML
;
A
#
# COMPACT_ATOMS: atom_id res chain seq x y z
N MET A 1 13.65 3.44 5.45
CA MET A 1 12.72 2.55 6.15
C MET A 1 11.88 1.78 5.15
N TYR A 2 11.87 0.48 5.27
CA TYR A 2 11.11 -0.37 4.34
C TYR A 2 9.68 -0.51 4.84
N ILE A 3 8.73 -0.28 3.94
CA ILE A 3 7.31 -0.23 4.28
C ILE A 3 6.55 -1.28 3.50
N VAL A 4 5.65 -1.98 4.18
CA VAL A 4 4.62 -2.78 3.52
C VAL A 4 3.30 -2.22 3.98
N LEU A 5 2.47 -1.80 3.02
CA LEU A 5 1.18 -1.21 3.30
C LEU A 5 0.09 -2.12 2.79
N VAL A 6 -0.88 -2.41 3.65
CA VAL A 6 -2.02 -3.27 3.31
C VAL A 6 -3.29 -2.52 3.69
N TYR A 7 -4.26 -2.49 2.79
CA TYR A 7 -5.52 -1.83 3.13
C TYR A 7 -6.71 -2.70 2.77
N ASP A 8 -7.82 -2.40 3.45
CA ASP A 8 -9.09 -3.04 3.22
C ASP A 8 -10.14 -1.93 3.28
N ILE A 9 -10.67 -1.55 2.14
CA ILE A 9 -11.56 -0.41 2.03
C ILE A 9 -12.98 -0.90 1.79
N SER A 10 -13.90 -0.43 2.63
CA SER A 10 -15.30 -0.78 2.52
C SER A 10 -15.87 -0.35 1.17
N GLN A 11 -16.73 -1.18 0.61
CA GLN A 11 -17.36 -0.88 -0.67
C GLN A 11 -18.59 0.02 -0.51
N THR A 12 -18.94 0.38 0.73
CA THR A 12 -20.06 1.28 1.00
C THR A 12 -19.55 2.72 1.11
N GLU A 13 -20.44 3.67 1.20
CA GLU A 13 -20.10 5.07 1.48
C GLU A 13 -18.99 5.60 0.56
N ASN A 14 -19.22 5.53 -0.76
CA ASN A 14 -18.24 5.98 -1.74
C ASN A 14 -16.94 5.18 -1.71
N GLY A 15 -17.04 3.91 -1.28
CA GLY A 15 -15.86 3.07 -1.14
C GLY A 15 -15.06 2.92 -2.42
N ARG A 16 -15.76 2.80 -3.55
CA ARG A 16 -15.08 2.65 -4.82
C ARG A 16 -14.21 3.88 -5.14
N LYS A 17 -14.76 5.05 -4.91
CA LYS A 17 -14.04 6.30 -5.17
C LYS A 17 -12.86 6.45 -4.21
N ARG A 18 -13.08 6.15 -2.94
CA ARG A 18 -12.03 6.20 -1.94
C ARG A 18 -10.94 5.21 -2.28
N TRP A 19 -11.32 3.98 -2.66
CA TRP A 19 -10.37 2.95 -3.06
C TRP A 19 -9.48 3.44 -4.21
N ALA A 20 -10.10 4.05 -5.23
CA ALA A 20 -9.35 4.52 -6.39
C ALA A 20 -8.33 5.58 -6.02
N ASN A 21 -8.71 6.50 -5.13
CA ASN A 21 -7.80 7.55 -4.69
C ASN A 21 -6.67 6.98 -3.84
N ILE A 22 -6.99 6.04 -2.95
CA ILE A 22 -5.99 5.41 -2.10
C ILE A 22 -5.00 4.64 -2.96
N PHE A 23 -5.49 3.90 -3.94
CA PHE A 23 -4.63 3.15 -4.86
C PHE A 23 -3.66 4.09 -5.58
N LYS A 24 -4.19 5.18 -6.10
CA LYS A 24 -3.38 6.15 -6.83
C LYS A 24 -2.30 6.77 -5.96
N ILE A 25 -2.65 7.11 -4.73
CA ILE A 25 -1.68 7.69 -3.79
C ILE A 25 -0.62 6.68 -3.44
N CYS A 26 -1.00 5.45 -3.13
CA CYS A 26 -0.04 4.41 -2.79
C CYS A 26 0.93 4.16 -3.95
N LYS A 27 0.44 4.14 -5.17
CA LYS A 27 1.31 3.93 -6.33
C LYS A 27 2.29 5.07 -6.54
N LYS A 28 1.98 6.24 -6.04
CA LYS A 28 2.88 7.38 -6.16
C LYS A 28 4.13 7.20 -5.29
N TYR A 29 3.99 6.53 -4.17
CA TYR A 29 5.07 6.38 -3.20
C TYR A 29 5.67 4.98 -3.15
N LEU A 30 4.86 3.97 -3.47
CA LEU A 30 5.24 2.58 -3.26
C LEU A 30 5.00 1.76 -4.52
N SER A 31 5.50 0.54 -4.51
CA SER A 31 5.29 -0.40 -5.61
C SER A 31 4.11 -1.31 -5.29
N HIS A 32 3.25 -1.50 -6.25
CA HIS A 32 2.08 -2.37 -6.09
C HIS A 32 2.52 -3.83 -6.21
N ILE A 33 2.18 -4.64 -5.21
CA ILE A 33 2.51 -6.06 -5.22
C ILE A 33 1.33 -6.86 -5.75
N GLN A 34 0.22 -6.75 -5.06
CA GLN A 34 -1.02 -7.42 -5.49
C GLN A 34 -2.18 -6.84 -4.70
N ASN A 35 -3.34 -6.87 -5.31
CA ASN A 35 -4.57 -6.40 -4.65
C ASN A 35 -4.32 -5.11 -3.87
N SER A 36 -4.44 -5.19 -2.55
CA SER A 36 -4.30 -4.02 -1.68
C SER A 36 -2.96 -4.00 -0.95
N VAL A 37 -1.92 -4.57 -1.54
CA VAL A 37 -0.61 -4.67 -0.91
C VAL A 37 0.41 -3.88 -1.70
N PHE A 38 1.12 -3.00 -1.00
CA PHE A 38 2.16 -2.16 -1.57
C PHE A 38 3.42 -2.26 -0.72
N GLU A 39 4.57 -2.03 -1.33
CA GLU A 39 5.82 -2.05 -0.59
C GLU A 39 6.80 -1.04 -1.18
N GLY A 40 7.78 -0.64 -0.39
CA GLY A 40 8.82 0.23 -0.88
C GLY A 40 9.64 0.84 0.24
N GLU A 41 10.71 1.48 -0.17
CA GLU A 41 11.61 2.16 0.75
C GLU A 41 11.22 3.63 0.83
N LEU A 42 10.95 4.13 2.03
CA LEU A 42 10.57 5.52 2.21
C LEU A 42 11.38 6.13 3.35
N SER A 43 11.71 7.39 3.18
CA SER A 43 12.26 8.17 4.29
C SER A 43 11.10 8.53 5.22
N LYS A 44 11.43 8.97 6.43
CA LYS A 44 10.39 9.40 7.36
C LYS A 44 9.53 10.53 6.79
N PRO A 45 10.12 11.56 6.19
CA PRO A 45 9.28 12.61 5.59
C PRO A 45 8.37 12.10 4.49
N GLN A 46 8.85 11.16 3.68
CA GLN A 46 8.01 10.59 2.63
C GLN A 46 6.86 9.80 3.20
N LEU A 47 7.13 9.03 4.26
CA LEU A 47 6.07 8.26 4.92
C LEU A 47 5.02 9.19 5.50
N MET A 48 5.44 10.28 6.11
CA MET A 48 4.50 11.25 6.66
C MET A 48 3.64 11.88 5.57
N LYS A 49 4.24 12.17 4.43
CA LYS A 49 3.49 12.70 3.29
C LYS A 49 2.46 11.71 2.79
N LEU A 50 2.87 10.46 2.67
CA LEU A 50 1.96 9.41 2.23
C LEU A 50 0.77 9.31 3.17
N GLN A 51 1.03 9.25 4.47
CA GLN A 51 -0.03 9.14 5.46
C GLN A 51 -0.98 10.35 5.39
N LYS A 52 -0.41 11.52 5.21
CA LYS A 52 -1.21 12.73 5.15
C LYS A 52 -2.12 12.77 3.92
N GLU A 53 -1.62 12.29 2.80
CA GLU A 53 -2.43 12.25 1.58
C GLU A 53 -3.53 11.22 1.65
N LEU A 54 -3.31 10.14 2.40
CA LEU A 54 -4.31 9.08 2.54
C LEU A 54 -5.45 9.46 3.47
N GLU A 55 -5.16 10.28 4.48
CA GLU A 55 -6.13 10.62 5.52
C GLU A 55 -7.52 10.99 5.01
N PRO A 56 -7.64 11.90 4.04
CA PRO A 56 -8.97 12.32 3.61
C PRO A 56 -9.83 11.22 3.00
N TYR A 57 -9.20 10.13 2.57
CA TYR A 57 -9.91 9.07 1.86
C TYR A 57 -10.17 7.84 2.71
N ILE A 58 -9.69 7.83 3.94
CA ILE A 58 -9.88 6.70 4.86
C ILE A 58 -11.02 7.01 5.81
N ASP A 59 -12.00 6.12 5.84
CA ASP A 59 -13.09 6.23 6.80
C ASP A 59 -12.70 5.35 8.00
N GLU A 60 -12.43 5.98 9.13
CA GLU A 60 -11.91 5.27 10.30
C GLU A 60 -12.84 4.20 10.83
N THR A 61 -14.13 4.33 10.55
CA THR A 61 -15.10 3.37 11.05
C THR A 61 -15.36 2.22 10.09
N LEU A 62 -14.94 2.36 8.83
CA LEU A 62 -15.25 1.36 7.80
C LEU A 62 -14.01 0.72 7.19
N ASP A 63 -12.90 1.45 7.18
CA ASP A 63 -11.70 1.05 6.45
C ASP A 63 -10.57 0.69 7.38
N SER A 64 -9.64 -0.09 6.86
CA SER A 64 -8.45 -0.48 7.59
C SER A 64 -7.23 -0.26 6.71
N VAL A 65 -6.19 0.36 7.27
CA VAL A 65 -4.90 0.52 6.60
C VAL A 65 -3.83 0.14 7.60
N ILE A 66 -3.00 -0.83 7.22
CA ILE A 66 -1.96 -1.32 8.10
C ILE A 66 -0.61 -1.05 7.47
N LEU A 67 0.30 -0.49 8.26
CA LEU A 67 1.67 -0.24 7.84
C LEU A 67 2.59 -1.15 8.64
N PHE A 68 3.33 -1.98 7.93
CA PHE A 68 4.40 -2.76 8.53
C PHE A 68 5.70 -2.05 8.19
N LYS A 69 6.53 -1.81 9.20
CA LYS A 69 7.75 -1.04 9.02
C LYS A 69 8.97 -1.86 9.46
N SER A 70 10.00 -1.81 8.65
CA SER A 70 11.26 -2.44 8.96
C SER A 70 12.37 -1.46 8.62
N ARG A 71 13.46 -1.49 9.36
CA ARG A 71 14.56 -0.58 9.06
C ARG A 71 15.20 -0.89 7.72
N GLN A 72 15.21 -2.16 7.34
CA GLN A 72 15.82 -2.57 6.08
C GLN A 72 14.99 -3.67 5.45
N GLU A 73 14.93 -3.64 4.13
CA GLU A 73 14.20 -4.65 3.37
C GLU A 73 14.70 -6.07 3.67
N LYS A 74 16.00 -6.21 3.83
CA LYS A 74 16.60 -7.54 4.04
C LYS A 74 16.14 -8.21 5.32
N TRP A 75 15.51 -7.46 6.22
CA TRP A 75 14.99 -8.02 7.46
C TRP A 75 13.56 -8.51 7.31
N LEU A 76 12.99 -8.32 6.14
CA LEU A 76 11.63 -8.75 5.86
C LEU A 76 11.68 -9.75 4.72
N ASP A 77 11.43 -11.01 5.06
CA ASP A 77 11.44 -12.08 4.07
C ASP A 77 10.10 -12.10 3.35
N LYS A 78 10.15 -12.16 2.04
CA LYS A 78 8.95 -12.15 1.23
C LYS A 78 8.99 -13.33 0.27
N GLU A 79 7.92 -14.11 0.29
CA GLU A 79 7.83 -15.30 -0.53
C GLU A 79 6.48 -15.34 -1.20
N PHE A 80 6.46 -15.65 -2.48
CA PHE A 80 5.22 -15.77 -3.23
C PHE A 80 4.91 -17.24 -3.43
N LEU A 81 3.70 -17.62 -3.04
CA LEU A 81 3.22 -18.98 -3.28
C LEU A 81 2.11 -18.88 -4.31
N GLY A 82 2.25 -19.63 -5.39
CA GLY A 82 1.29 -19.56 -6.46
C GLY A 82 1.65 -18.48 -7.46
N ARG A 83 0.63 -17.92 -8.09
CA ARG A 83 0.83 -16.91 -9.12
C ARG A 83 1.10 -15.54 -8.52
N THR A 84 2.05 -14.80 -9.10
CA THR A 84 2.25 -13.41 -8.73
C THR A 84 1.55 -12.53 -9.75
N GLU A 85 1.06 -11.40 -9.29
CA GLU A 85 0.35 -10.48 -10.17
C GLU A 85 1.24 -9.44 -10.76
N ASP A 86 2.44 -9.37 -10.34
CA ASP A 86 3.34 -8.37 -10.84
C ASP A 86 3.74 -8.69 -12.25
N ARG A 87 3.65 -7.81 -12.98
CA ARG A 87 4.04 -7.98 -14.28
C ARG A 87 5.17 -7.16 -14.62
N THR A 88 5.46 -7.42 -14.38
CA THR A 88 6.29 -6.77 -14.79
C THR A 88 7.05 -7.01 -15.45
N ASP A 89 6.21 -7.62 -15.22
CA ASP A 89 6.66 -7.84 -15.69
C ASP A 89 7.37 -8.03 -16.21
N PHE A 90 7.21 -8.30 -15.92
CA PHE A 90 7.80 -8.55 -16.22
C PHE A 90 8.19 -8.91 -16.73
N MET A 91 7.94 -9.21 -16.51
CA MET A 91 8.11 -9.63 -16.77
C MET A 91 8.45 -9.98 -17.23
N LEU A 92 8.28 -10.25 -17.04
CA LEU A 92 8.46 -10.70 -17.26
C LEU A 92 8.80 -10.91 -17.62
#